data_2cac646ef8b1767e58f48912b1c43d9d
#
_entry.id   2cac646ef8b1767e58f48912b1c43d9d
#
_cell.length_a   1.000
_cell.length_b   1.000
_cell.length_c   1.000
_cell.angle_alpha   90.00
_cell.angle_beta   90.00
_cell.angle_gamma   90.00
#
_symmetry.space_group_name_H-M   'P 1'
#
loop_
_entity.id
_entity.type
_entity.pdbx_description
1 polymer ?
#
loop_
_entity_poly.entity_id
_entity_poly.type
_entity_poly.pdbx_seq_one_letter_code
_entity_poly.pdbx_strand_id
1 'polypeptide(L)'
;VKRPISLTARLVATSVLLVAMVSVVIGAAAFAVIRTTLYRQLDASVLAATGNTADPRRSPDGPNHHDEPHEEPFQGTFEGNIGPGTLLAWPDRSYGYIAGTRRDEGAALSSGAVQQLAEVPADGQVHHVRLGHDREYRVAVGTDLNGEVLIVGAGTQNADETLAGLLVAEVIAIGLALAGATGGGLLLVRRQLRPLREVAATANQVAELPLATGEIDLAPRVPGHLTDERSEVGQVGSALNRMLTHVESSLEARHRSEQQVRQFVADASHELRTPLATI
;
A
#
# COMPACT_ATOMS: atom_id res chain seq x y z
N VAL A 1 -13.71 -13.98 27.25
CA VAL A 1 -13.58 -15.23 26.44
C VAL A 1 -13.06 -14.83 25.06
N LYS A 2 -11.75 -15.04 24.79
CA LYS A 2 -11.17 -14.81 23.45
C LYS A 2 -11.73 -15.85 22.50
N ARG A 3 -12.56 -15.43 21.56
CA ARG A 3 -13.02 -16.31 20.45
C ARG A 3 -11.79 -16.80 19.68
N PRO A 4 -11.65 -18.11 19.43
CA PRO A 4 -10.54 -18.61 18.64
C PRO A 4 -10.60 -18.00 17.24
N ILE A 5 -9.55 -17.27 16.89
CA ILE A 5 -9.42 -16.67 15.54
C ILE A 5 -9.29 -17.84 14.56
N SER A 6 -10.19 -17.93 13.59
CA SER A 6 -10.18 -19.00 12.59
C SER A 6 -8.85 -18.97 11.80
N LEU A 7 -8.42 -20.15 11.36
CA LEU A 7 -7.21 -20.30 10.53
C LEU A 7 -7.24 -19.37 9.32
N THR A 8 -8.42 -19.24 8.70
CA THR A 8 -8.70 -18.29 7.60
C THR A 8 -8.37 -16.86 7.97
N ALA A 9 -8.83 -16.40 9.15
CA ALA A 9 -8.59 -15.03 9.59
C ALA A 9 -7.11 -14.76 9.87
N ARG A 10 -6.38 -15.74 10.40
CA ARG A 10 -4.93 -15.63 10.60
C ARG A 10 -4.19 -15.51 9.27
N LEU A 11 -4.52 -16.35 8.30
CA LEU A 11 -3.85 -16.38 6.99
C LEU A 11 -4.09 -15.10 6.21
N VAL A 12 -5.33 -14.58 6.21
CA VAL A 12 -5.66 -13.30 5.59
C VAL A 12 -4.97 -12.14 6.32
N ALA A 13 -4.97 -12.15 7.67
CA ALA A 13 -4.34 -11.09 8.45
C ALA A 13 -2.82 -11.02 8.20
N THR A 14 -2.13 -12.16 8.13
CA THR A 14 -0.68 -12.17 7.83
C THR A 14 -0.38 -11.69 6.41
N SER A 15 -1.19 -12.07 5.42
CA SER A 15 -1.04 -11.60 4.05
C SER A 15 -1.29 -10.10 3.92
N VAL A 16 -2.34 -9.59 4.57
CA VAL A 16 -2.66 -8.15 4.59
C VAL A 16 -1.56 -7.35 5.29
N LEU A 17 -1.04 -7.87 6.42
CA LEU A 17 0.07 -7.23 7.13
C LEU A 17 1.33 -7.16 6.26
N LEU A 18 1.65 -8.23 5.55
CA LEU A 18 2.80 -8.28 4.66
C LEU A 18 2.65 -7.27 3.50
N VAL A 19 1.47 -7.22 2.87
CA VAL A 19 1.17 -6.24 1.82
C VAL A 19 1.30 -4.82 2.37
N ALA A 20 0.74 -4.54 3.55
CA ALA A 20 0.84 -3.23 4.19
C ALA A 20 2.30 -2.84 4.44
N MET A 21 3.10 -3.74 5.01
CA MET A 21 4.52 -3.50 5.29
C MET A 21 5.32 -3.19 4.02
N VAL A 22 5.15 -4.01 2.98
CA VAL A 22 5.84 -3.82 1.70
C VAL A 22 5.42 -2.50 1.04
N SER A 23 4.11 -2.18 1.03
CA SER A 23 3.60 -0.94 0.45
C SER A 23 4.17 0.29 1.16
N VAL A 24 4.20 0.29 2.51
CA VAL A 24 4.77 1.40 3.28
C VAL A 24 6.27 1.58 3.01
N VAL A 25 7.03 0.48 2.92
CA VAL A 25 8.47 0.55 2.62
C VAL A 25 8.73 1.10 1.23
N ILE A 26 8.00 0.62 0.22
CA ILE A 26 8.15 1.10 -1.16
C ILE A 26 7.74 2.58 -1.25
N GLY A 27 6.63 2.97 -0.65
CA GLY A 27 6.15 4.33 -0.66
C GLY A 27 7.10 5.30 0.03
N ALA A 28 7.59 4.95 1.22
CA ALA A 28 8.57 5.76 1.93
C ALA A 28 9.87 5.93 1.12
N ALA A 29 10.35 4.87 0.45
CA ALA A 29 11.52 4.93 -0.42
C ALA A 29 11.26 5.83 -1.63
N ALA A 30 10.12 5.68 -2.31
CA ALA A 30 9.74 6.50 -3.45
C ALA A 30 9.61 7.98 -3.06
N PHE A 31 8.94 8.27 -1.95
CA PHE A 31 8.82 9.63 -1.41
C PHE A 31 10.18 10.26 -1.12
N ALA A 32 11.10 9.52 -0.47
CA ALA A 32 12.45 10.02 -0.17
C ALA A 32 13.24 10.34 -1.44
N VAL A 33 13.16 9.49 -2.48
CA VAL A 33 13.82 9.71 -3.77
C VAL A 33 13.24 10.93 -4.48
N ILE A 34 11.91 11.04 -4.57
CA ILE A 34 11.26 12.16 -5.25
C ILE A 34 11.57 13.47 -4.52
N ARG A 35 11.46 13.48 -3.20
CA ARG A 35 11.81 14.65 -2.39
C ARG A 35 13.25 15.11 -2.66
N THR A 36 14.22 14.21 -2.58
CA THR A 36 15.62 14.57 -2.81
C THR A 36 15.88 15.06 -4.24
N THR A 37 15.18 14.48 -5.22
CA THR A 37 15.30 14.90 -6.62
C THR A 37 14.72 16.28 -6.86
N LEU A 38 13.51 16.57 -6.35
CA LEU A 38 12.87 17.88 -6.47
C LEU A 38 13.71 18.98 -5.83
N TYR A 39 14.18 18.75 -4.61
CA TYR A 39 15.03 19.76 -3.93
C TYR A 39 16.37 19.96 -4.63
N ARG A 40 17.01 18.91 -5.15
CA ARG A 40 18.25 19.05 -5.96
C ARG A 40 18.00 19.81 -7.26
N GLN A 41 16.85 19.62 -7.91
CA GLN A 41 16.50 20.37 -9.11
C GLN A 41 16.28 21.86 -8.78
N LEU A 42 15.60 22.17 -7.67
CA LEU A 42 15.47 23.53 -7.18
C LEU A 42 16.83 24.17 -6.90
N ASP A 43 17.71 23.48 -6.18
CA ASP A 43 19.05 23.96 -5.87
C ASP A 43 19.85 24.23 -7.16
N ALA A 44 19.81 23.29 -8.10
CA ALA A 44 20.49 23.45 -9.39
C ALA A 44 19.92 24.61 -10.20
N SER A 45 18.62 24.85 -10.18
CA SER A 45 17.99 25.98 -10.87
C SER A 45 18.39 27.33 -10.25
N VAL A 46 18.44 27.40 -8.92
CA VAL A 46 18.89 28.61 -8.20
C VAL A 46 20.36 28.91 -8.51
N LEU A 47 21.25 27.91 -8.46
CA LEU A 47 22.66 28.08 -8.78
C LEU A 47 22.89 28.43 -10.25
N ALA A 48 22.12 27.84 -11.17
CA ALA A 48 22.20 28.21 -12.60
C ALA A 48 21.74 29.66 -12.84
N ALA A 49 20.74 30.13 -12.12
CA ALA A 49 20.25 31.51 -12.22
C ALA A 49 21.29 32.53 -11.68
N THR A 50 21.97 32.22 -10.56
CA THR A 50 23.07 33.07 -10.04
C THR A 50 24.27 33.09 -10.97
N GLY A 51 24.63 31.96 -11.64
CA GLY A 51 25.73 31.91 -12.59
C GLY A 51 25.45 32.63 -13.92
N ASN A 52 24.21 32.60 -14.40
CA ASN A 52 23.83 33.28 -15.65
C ASN A 52 23.76 34.81 -15.54
N THR A 53 23.52 35.34 -14.37
CA THR A 53 23.56 36.77 -14.12
C THR A 53 24.99 37.37 -14.10
N ALA A 54 25.97 36.45 -13.91
CA ALA A 54 27.39 36.83 -13.85
C ALA A 54 28.13 36.75 -15.21
N ASP A 55 27.52 36.29 -16.32
CA ASP A 55 28.18 36.16 -17.62
C ASP A 55 27.92 37.43 -18.49
N PRO A 56 28.90 38.37 -18.60
CA PRO A 56 28.74 39.60 -19.37
C PRO A 56 28.64 39.37 -20.89
N ARG A 57 28.85 38.16 -21.38
CA ARG A 57 28.80 37.78 -22.81
C ARG A 57 27.42 37.40 -23.31
N ARG A 58 26.45 37.33 -22.43
CA ARG A 58 25.08 36.86 -22.74
C ARG A 58 24.02 37.98 -22.72
N SER A 59 24.42 39.26 -22.90
CA SER A 59 23.45 40.32 -23.11
C SER A 59 22.92 40.27 -24.54
N PRO A 60 21.60 40.14 -24.77
CA PRO A 60 20.99 40.11 -26.10
C PRO A 60 20.96 41.46 -26.79
N ASP A 61 21.21 42.56 -26.09
CA ASP A 61 21.12 43.89 -26.65
C ASP A 61 22.47 44.53 -26.90
N GLY A 62 22.73 44.71 -28.21
CA GLY A 62 23.85 45.49 -28.70
C GLY A 62 23.75 46.98 -28.26
N PRO A 63 24.85 47.74 -28.45
CA PRO A 63 25.05 49.04 -27.85
C PRO A 63 24.24 50.11 -28.57
N ASN A 64 22.99 50.37 -28.18
CA ASN A 64 22.26 51.58 -28.54
C ASN A 64 21.00 51.71 -27.68
N HIS A 65 21.09 52.37 -26.54
CA HIS A 65 20.03 53.26 -26.11
C HIS A 65 20.59 54.31 -25.12
N HIS A 66 20.29 55.56 -25.48
CA HIS A 66 20.71 56.77 -24.80
C HIS A 66 20.08 56.92 -23.39
N ASP A 67 20.91 57.48 -22.49
CA ASP A 67 20.57 57.92 -21.16
C ASP A 67 19.34 58.86 -21.13
N GLU A 68 18.31 58.44 -20.41
CA GLU A 68 17.40 59.31 -19.70
C GLU A 68 17.05 58.71 -18.33
N PRO A 69 17.08 59.49 -17.23
CA PRO A 69 16.77 59.03 -15.90
C PRO A 69 15.26 58.99 -15.70
N HIS A 70 14.62 57.88 -15.99
CA HIS A 70 13.24 57.65 -15.59
C HIS A 70 13.20 56.70 -14.43
N GLU A 71 12.62 57.16 -13.30
CA GLU A 71 12.16 56.35 -12.16
C GLU A 71 10.97 55.49 -12.59
N GLU A 72 11.16 54.60 -13.55
CA GLU A 72 10.18 53.59 -13.88
C GLU A 72 10.57 52.28 -13.16
N PRO A 73 9.59 51.53 -12.59
CA PRO A 73 9.88 50.23 -12.03
C PRO A 73 10.47 49.34 -13.14
N PHE A 74 11.63 48.79 -12.88
CA PHE A 74 12.45 47.98 -13.78
C PHE A 74 11.61 46.93 -14.53
N GLN A 75 11.28 47.21 -15.79
CA GLN A 75 10.66 46.27 -16.74
C GLN A 75 11.74 45.50 -17.51
N GLY A 76 12.82 45.14 -16.85
CA GLY A 76 13.83 44.26 -17.41
C GLY A 76 13.29 42.82 -17.53
N THR A 77 13.00 42.41 -18.74
CA THR A 77 12.86 41.00 -19.07
C THR A 77 14.22 40.33 -18.90
N PHE A 78 14.44 39.70 -17.71
CA PHE A 78 15.53 38.75 -17.57
C PHE A 78 15.21 37.55 -18.46
N GLU A 79 15.82 37.44 -19.64
CA GLU A 79 15.78 36.27 -20.52
C GLU A 79 16.66 35.11 -20.03
N GLY A 80 16.88 34.98 -18.74
CA GLY A 80 17.42 33.77 -18.15
C GLY A 80 16.29 33.07 -17.42
N ASN A 81 16.01 31.86 -17.73
CA ASN A 81 15.09 30.84 -17.19
C ASN A 81 14.51 31.09 -15.76
N ILE A 82 14.03 32.33 -15.52
CA ILE A 82 13.42 32.79 -14.27
C ILE A 82 11.94 32.44 -14.37
N GLY A 83 11.60 31.31 -13.77
CA GLY A 83 10.22 30.86 -13.66
C GLY A 83 9.40 31.76 -12.71
N PRO A 84 8.07 31.72 -12.82
CA PRO A 84 7.20 32.38 -11.86
C PRO A 84 7.50 31.91 -10.43
N GLY A 85 7.51 32.85 -9.48
CA GLY A 85 7.85 32.56 -8.08
C GLY A 85 9.34 32.67 -7.76
N THR A 86 10.20 33.06 -8.74
CA THR A 86 11.62 33.32 -8.47
C THR A 86 11.74 34.63 -7.70
N LEU A 87 12.49 34.58 -6.61
CA LEU A 87 12.84 35.69 -5.77
C LEU A 87 14.16 36.31 -6.26
N LEU A 88 14.19 37.64 -6.38
CA LEU A 88 15.39 38.43 -6.67
C LEU A 88 15.49 39.55 -5.63
N ALA A 89 16.67 39.68 -5.02
CA ALA A 89 16.89 40.74 -4.03
C ALA A 89 18.30 41.34 -4.15
N TRP A 90 18.38 42.64 -4.04
CA TRP A 90 19.61 43.42 -3.95
C TRP A 90 19.67 44.08 -2.57
N PRO A 91 20.34 43.42 -1.61
CA PRO A 91 20.42 43.93 -0.23
C PRO A 91 20.98 45.36 -0.15
N ASP A 92 22.01 45.67 -0.95
CA ASP A 92 22.67 47.01 -0.97
C ASP A 92 21.73 48.12 -1.40
N ARG A 93 20.74 47.80 -2.22
CA ARG A 93 19.68 48.73 -2.65
C ARG A 93 18.43 48.68 -1.77
N SER A 94 18.39 47.81 -0.78
CA SER A 94 17.19 47.54 0.03
C SER A 94 15.97 47.20 -0.82
N TYR A 95 16.18 46.58 -1.97
CA TYR A 95 15.16 46.26 -2.97
C TYR A 95 15.12 44.79 -3.27
N GLY A 96 13.92 44.27 -3.48
CA GLY A 96 13.72 42.90 -3.94
C GLY A 96 12.28 42.66 -4.38
N TYR A 97 12.11 41.68 -5.24
CA TYR A 97 10.79 41.30 -5.72
C TYR A 97 10.72 39.77 -6.00
N ILE A 98 9.49 39.28 -6.06
CA ILE A 98 9.17 37.90 -6.47
C ILE A 98 8.57 38.01 -7.87
N ALA A 99 9.16 37.32 -8.84
CA ALA A 99 8.67 37.30 -10.21
C ALA A 99 7.26 36.70 -10.28
N GLY A 100 6.32 37.43 -10.83
CA GLY A 100 4.94 36.99 -11.02
C GLY A 100 4.77 36.03 -12.20
N THR A 101 3.57 35.47 -12.34
CA THR A 101 3.13 34.78 -13.54
C THR A 101 2.68 35.83 -14.58
N ARG A 102 2.51 35.43 -15.87
CA ARG A 102 1.96 36.30 -16.92
C ARG A 102 0.61 36.99 -16.59
N ARG A 103 -0.02 36.59 -15.47
CA ARG A 103 -1.32 37.12 -15.00
C ARG A 103 -1.24 37.85 -13.66
N ASP A 104 -0.15 37.67 -12.90
CA ASP A 104 0.08 38.35 -11.62
C ASP A 104 1.32 39.22 -11.73
N GLU A 105 1.17 40.51 -11.42
CA GLU A 105 2.30 41.42 -11.23
C GLU A 105 3.15 40.91 -10.08
N GLY A 106 4.49 40.86 -10.25
CA GLY A 106 5.41 40.40 -9.21
C GLY A 106 5.20 41.20 -7.91
N ALA A 107 5.40 40.54 -6.78
CA ALA A 107 5.23 41.19 -5.47
C ALA A 107 6.57 41.73 -4.98
N ALA A 108 6.61 43.03 -4.61
CA ALA A 108 7.77 43.62 -3.95
C ALA A 108 7.98 42.98 -2.56
N LEU A 109 9.24 42.73 -2.21
CA LEU A 109 9.62 42.25 -0.90
C LEU A 109 9.55 43.38 0.14
N SER A 110 9.13 43.06 1.35
CA SER A 110 9.21 44.03 2.45
C SER A 110 10.68 44.28 2.83
N SER A 111 10.95 45.47 3.36
CA SER A 111 12.31 45.85 3.82
C SER A 111 12.88 44.85 4.85
N GLY A 112 12.03 44.32 5.73
CA GLY A 112 12.44 43.29 6.67
C GLY A 112 12.83 41.98 6.02
N ALA A 113 12.15 41.58 4.93
CA ALA A 113 12.50 40.40 4.15
C ALA A 113 13.85 40.56 3.43
N VAL A 114 14.10 41.73 2.86
CA VAL A 114 15.39 42.03 2.22
C VAL A 114 16.52 42.05 3.25
N GLN A 115 16.29 42.61 4.43
CA GLN A 115 17.28 42.58 5.51
C GLN A 115 17.58 41.19 5.99
N GLN A 116 16.58 40.31 6.12
CA GLN A 116 16.77 38.90 6.48
C GLN A 116 17.57 38.14 5.41
N LEU A 117 17.34 38.46 4.12
CA LEU A 117 18.11 37.92 3.02
C LEU A 117 19.58 38.35 3.03
N ALA A 118 19.85 39.60 3.45
CA ALA A 118 21.21 40.13 3.56
C ALA A 118 22.10 39.37 4.56
N GLU A 119 21.51 38.61 5.48
CA GLU A 119 22.22 37.78 6.43
C GLU A 119 22.66 36.41 5.85
N VAL A 120 22.25 36.10 4.61
CA VAL A 120 22.60 34.82 3.95
C VAL A 120 24.07 34.83 3.53
N PRO A 121 24.87 33.78 3.88
CA PRO A 121 26.28 33.75 3.53
C PRO A 121 26.52 33.67 2.02
N ALA A 122 27.50 34.43 1.53
CA ALA A 122 27.95 34.36 0.13
C ALA A 122 28.99 33.26 -0.07
N ASP A 123 28.64 32.00 0.24
CA ASP A 123 29.51 30.82 0.18
C ASP A 123 29.32 29.98 -1.10
N GLY A 124 28.48 30.46 -2.02
CA GLY A 124 28.13 29.73 -3.25
C GLY A 124 27.25 28.51 -3.03
N GLN A 125 26.66 28.33 -1.84
CA GLN A 125 25.72 27.26 -1.52
C GLN A 125 24.28 27.77 -1.51
N VAL A 126 23.35 26.83 -1.59
CA VAL A 126 21.92 27.16 -1.51
C VAL A 126 21.47 27.07 -0.06
N HIS A 127 20.92 28.13 0.46
CA HIS A 127 20.42 28.27 1.81
C HIS A 127 18.89 28.21 1.84
N HIS A 128 18.35 27.68 2.93
CA HIS A 128 16.92 27.67 3.17
C HIS A 128 16.54 28.90 4.02
N VAL A 129 15.65 29.71 3.49
CA VAL A 129 15.19 30.94 4.17
C VAL A 129 13.67 30.96 4.20
N ARG A 130 13.12 31.31 5.35
CA ARG A 130 11.69 31.51 5.54
C ARG A 130 11.39 33.00 5.57
N LEU A 131 10.61 33.49 4.60
CA LEU A 131 10.21 34.87 4.49
C LEU A 131 8.73 35.04 4.87
N GLY A 132 8.46 35.85 5.89
CA GLY A 132 7.10 36.07 6.39
C GLY A 132 6.49 34.85 7.08
N HIS A 133 5.16 34.72 7.07
CA HIS A 133 4.45 33.74 7.88
C HIS A 133 4.45 32.31 7.29
N ASP A 134 4.63 32.17 5.92
CA ASP A 134 4.38 30.85 5.31
C ASP A 134 5.14 30.59 4.00
N ARG A 135 6.12 31.41 3.64
CA ARG A 135 6.85 31.25 2.37
C ARG A 135 8.27 30.81 2.61
N GLU A 136 8.58 29.60 2.18
CA GLU A 136 9.91 29.03 2.24
C GLU A 136 10.59 29.15 0.87
N TYR A 137 11.85 29.59 0.88
CA TYR A 137 12.67 29.80 -0.31
C TYR A 137 14.00 29.10 -0.17
N ARG A 138 14.47 28.60 -1.30
CA ARG A 138 15.85 28.14 -1.47
C ARG A 138 16.59 29.28 -2.16
N VAL A 139 17.58 29.88 -1.52
CA VAL A 139 18.27 31.08 -2.00
C VAL A 139 19.75 30.86 -2.11
N ALA A 140 20.39 31.49 -3.11
CA ALA A 140 21.83 31.55 -3.22
C ALA A 140 22.26 32.97 -3.49
N VAL A 141 23.46 33.32 -3.02
CA VAL A 141 24.06 34.62 -3.20
C VAL A 141 24.99 34.60 -4.40
N GLY A 142 24.81 35.53 -5.32
CA GLY A 142 25.66 35.75 -6.48
C GLY A 142 25.98 37.26 -6.65
N THR A 143 26.44 37.62 -7.83
CA THR A 143 26.67 38.99 -8.21
C THR A 143 25.95 39.29 -9.52
N ASP A 144 25.38 40.46 -9.64
CA ASP A 144 24.81 40.95 -10.90
C ASP A 144 25.90 41.41 -11.89
N LEU A 145 25.47 41.84 -13.09
CA LEU A 145 26.37 42.33 -14.13
C LEU A 145 27.17 43.60 -13.73
N ASN A 146 26.74 44.29 -12.71
CA ASN A 146 27.40 45.49 -12.18
C ASN A 146 28.33 45.15 -11.01
N GLY A 147 28.43 43.88 -10.61
CA GLY A 147 29.22 43.44 -9.49
C GLY A 147 28.53 43.62 -8.12
N GLU A 148 27.24 43.98 -8.11
CA GLU A 148 26.48 44.10 -6.87
C GLU A 148 26.00 42.77 -6.35
N VAL A 149 25.81 42.65 -5.04
CA VAL A 149 25.28 41.43 -4.42
C VAL A 149 23.84 41.19 -4.87
N LEU A 150 23.62 40.04 -5.50
CA LEU A 150 22.32 39.58 -5.94
C LEU A 150 21.96 38.30 -5.26
N ILE A 151 20.80 38.24 -4.64
CA ILE A 151 20.25 36.99 -4.06
C ILE A 151 19.16 36.50 -4.98
N VAL A 152 19.34 35.27 -5.45
CA VAL A 152 18.35 34.56 -6.28
C VAL A 152 17.73 33.47 -5.46
N GLY A 153 16.41 33.34 -5.51
CA GLY A 153 15.70 32.30 -4.76
C GLY A 153 14.57 31.67 -5.57
N ALA A 154 14.28 30.41 -5.23
CA ALA A 154 13.10 29.68 -5.73
C ALA A 154 12.20 29.29 -4.57
N GLY A 155 10.90 29.51 -4.70
CA GLY A 155 9.92 29.09 -3.71
C GLY A 155 9.78 27.55 -3.66
N THR A 156 9.68 27.00 -2.45
CA THR A 156 9.48 25.54 -2.27
C THR A 156 8.02 25.13 -2.38
N GLN A 157 7.08 26.08 -2.38
CA GLN A 157 5.64 25.80 -2.31
C GLN A 157 5.17 24.80 -3.37
N ASN A 158 5.59 24.96 -4.64
CA ASN A 158 5.20 24.03 -5.72
C ASN A 158 5.75 22.61 -5.49
N ALA A 159 6.96 22.52 -4.92
CA ALA A 159 7.56 21.24 -4.58
C ALA A 159 6.80 20.57 -3.41
N ASP A 160 6.44 21.35 -2.40
CA ASP A 160 5.73 20.88 -1.23
C ASP A 160 4.29 20.47 -1.56
N GLU A 161 3.59 21.23 -2.42
CA GLU A 161 2.27 20.87 -2.94
C GLU A 161 2.31 19.58 -3.76
N THR A 162 3.35 19.40 -4.59
CA THR A 162 3.56 18.18 -5.36
C THR A 162 3.80 16.99 -4.43
N LEU A 163 4.65 17.15 -3.42
CA LEU A 163 4.92 16.11 -2.42
C LEU A 163 3.67 15.77 -1.60
N ALA A 164 2.89 16.77 -1.20
CA ALA A 164 1.62 16.55 -0.49
C ALA A 164 0.61 15.79 -1.37
N GLY A 165 0.50 16.16 -2.65
CA GLY A 165 -0.34 15.45 -3.61
C GLY A 165 0.07 13.99 -3.80
N LEU A 166 1.37 13.71 -3.88
CA LEU A 166 1.92 12.35 -3.96
C LEU A 166 1.61 11.55 -2.70
N LEU A 167 1.76 12.13 -1.51
CA LEU A 167 1.40 11.46 -0.25
C LEU A 167 -0.08 11.07 -0.20
N VAL A 168 -0.96 11.96 -0.62
CA VAL A 168 -2.40 11.67 -0.68
C VAL A 168 -2.69 10.53 -1.66
N ALA A 169 -2.11 10.58 -2.86
CA ALA A 169 -2.27 9.53 -3.86
C ALA A 169 -1.73 8.17 -3.35
N GLU A 170 -0.60 8.17 -2.65
CA GLU A 170 -0.01 6.98 -2.05
C GLU A 170 -0.90 6.38 -0.97
N VAL A 171 -1.42 7.19 -0.05
CA VAL A 171 -2.34 6.72 1.01
C VAL A 171 -3.59 6.09 0.40
N ILE A 172 -4.16 6.69 -0.66
CA ILE A 172 -5.30 6.14 -1.38
C ILE A 172 -4.92 4.80 -2.02
N ALA A 173 -3.77 4.73 -2.71
CA ALA A 173 -3.30 3.50 -3.36
C ALA A 173 -3.08 2.35 -2.37
N ILE A 174 -2.46 2.64 -1.22
CA ILE A 174 -2.28 1.67 -0.12
C ILE A 174 -3.64 1.21 0.41
N GLY A 175 -4.57 2.14 0.63
CA GLY A 175 -5.93 1.82 1.09
C GLY A 175 -6.67 0.88 0.14
N LEU A 176 -6.61 1.13 -1.16
CA LEU A 176 -7.20 0.28 -2.20
C LEU A 176 -6.52 -1.11 -2.26
N ALA A 177 -5.19 -1.14 -2.17
CA ALA A 177 -4.43 -2.40 -2.16
C ALA A 177 -4.81 -3.28 -0.94
N LEU A 178 -4.92 -2.68 0.25
CA LEU A 178 -5.34 -3.39 1.47
C LEU A 178 -6.79 -3.88 1.40
N ALA A 179 -7.70 -3.06 0.87
CA ALA A 179 -9.09 -3.46 0.65
C ALA A 179 -9.18 -4.64 -0.33
N GLY A 180 -8.45 -4.56 -1.45
CA GLY A 180 -8.35 -5.64 -2.44
C GLY A 180 -7.74 -6.92 -1.87
N ALA A 181 -6.63 -6.81 -1.14
CA ALA A 181 -5.99 -7.95 -0.49
C ALA A 181 -6.90 -8.61 0.55
N THR A 182 -7.62 -7.82 1.34
CA THR A 182 -8.56 -8.32 2.35
C THR A 182 -9.76 -8.99 1.70
N GLY A 183 -10.44 -8.29 0.78
CA GLY A 183 -11.63 -8.80 0.10
C GLY A 183 -11.32 -10.03 -0.78
N GLY A 184 -10.29 -9.91 -1.62
CA GLY A 184 -9.84 -11.00 -2.49
C GLY A 184 -9.32 -12.19 -1.70
N GLY A 185 -8.53 -11.96 -0.66
CA GLY A 185 -8.02 -13.00 0.24
C GLY A 185 -9.13 -13.75 0.94
N LEU A 186 -10.12 -13.05 1.51
CA LEU A 186 -11.30 -13.69 2.14
C LEU A 186 -12.11 -14.51 1.15
N LEU A 187 -12.35 -13.98 -0.05
CA LEU A 187 -13.10 -14.69 -1.09
C LEU A 187 -12.38 -15.96 -1.53
N LEU A 188 -11.08 -15.85 -1.81
CA LEU A 188 -10.26 -16.96 -2.27
C LEU A 188 -10.17 -18.07 -1.22
N VAL A 189 -9.85 -17.71 0.03
CA VAL A 189 -9.73 -18.68 1.12
C VAL A 189 -11.07 -19.34 1.42
N ARG A 190 -12.20 -18.59 1.42
CA ARG A 190 -13.53 -19.16 1.59
C ARG A 190 -13.86 -20.17 0.49
N ARG A 191 -13.52 -19.86 -0.75
CA ARG A 191 -13.76 -20.73 -1.89
C ARG A 191 -12.89 -21.99 -1.82
N GLN A 192 -11.61 -21.87 -1.47
CA GLN A 192 -10.69 -23.01 -1.35
C GLN A 192 -10.99 -23.94 -0.14
N LEU A 193 -11.51 -23.37 0.96
CA LEU A 193 -11.86 -24.17 2.14
C LEU A 193 -13.30 -24.72 2.11
N ARG A 194 -14.11 -24.38 1.11
CA ARG A 194 -15.46 -24.93 0.97
C ARG A 194 -15.46 -26.47 0.83
N PRO A 195 -14.65 -27.07 -0.05
CA PRO A 195 -14.58 -28.53 -0.18
C PRO A 195 -14.25 -29.23 1.14
N LEU A 196 -13.32 -28.67 1.91
CA LEU A 196 -12.93 -29.23 3.20
C LEU A 196 -14.07 -29.21 4.22
N ARG A 197 -14.92 -28.19 4.18
CA ARG A 197 -16.13 -28.11 5.03
C ARG A 197 -17.16 -29.14 4.63
N GLU A 198 -17.31 -29.43 3.34
CA GLU A 198 -18.24 -30.46 2.83
C GLU A 198 -17.79 -31.84 3.26
N VAL A 199 -16.49 -32.18 3.22
CA VAL A 199 -15.92 -33.44 3.75
C VAL A 199 -16.16 -33.55 5.27
N ALA A 200 -15.88 -32.44 6.01
CA ALA A 200 -16.11 -32.43 7.46
C ALA A 200 -17.60 -32.60 7.82
N ALA A 201 -18.51 -32.01 7.03
CA ALA A 201 -19.96 -32.17 7.23
C ALA A 201 -20.40 -33.63 7.04
N THR A 202 -19.89 -34.32 6.01
CA THR A 202 -20.16 -35.77 5.81
C THR A 202 -19.63 -36.60 6.99
N ALA A 203 -18.42 -36.30 7.48
CA ALA A 203 -17.88 -36.97 8.65
C ALA A 203 -18.73 -36.78 9.91
N ASN A 204 -19.24 -35.54 10.14
CA ASN A 204 -20.13 -35.29 11.27
C ASN A 204 -21.47 -35.97 11.12
N GLN A 205 -22.05 -36.01 9.93
CA GLN A 205 -23.31 -36.73 9.68
C GLN A 205 -23.17 -38.23 10.05
N VAL A 206 -22.04 -38.85 9.66
CA VAL A 206 -21.77 -40.27 10.00
C VAL A 206 -21.57 -40.46 11.52
N ALA A 207 -20.88 -39.53 12.18
CA ALA A 207 -20.64 -39.58 13.62
C ALA A 207 -21.92 -39.45 14.47
N GLU A 208 -22.98 -38.83 13.94
CA GLU A 208 -24.29 -38.68 14.60
C GLU A 208 -25.21 -39.89 14.37
N LEU A 209 -24.85 -40.84 13.49
CA LEU A 209 -25.68 -42.04 13.26
C LEU A 209 -25.64 -42.99 14.46
N PRO A 210 -26.78 -43.57 14.85
CA PRO A 210 -26.86 -44.55 15.96
C PRO A 210 -26.30 -45.93 15.51
N LEU A 211 -24.97 -46.04 15.46
CA LEU A 211 -24.28 -47.28 14.97
C LEU A 211 -24.45 -48.52 15.86
N ALA A 212 -25.08 -48.35 17.04
CA ALA A 212 -25.23 -49.45 18.02
C ALA A 212 -26.50 -50.28 17.84
N THR A 213 -27.52 -49.80 17.12
CA THR A 213 -28.84 -50.41 17.05
C THR A 213 -29.42 -50.37 15.63
N GLY A 214 -29.86 -51.52 15.09
CA GLY A 214 -30.62 -51.62 13.84
C GLY A 214 -29.81 -51.97 12.61
N GLU A 215 -30.51 -52.00 11.49
CA GLU A 215 -29.92 -52.10 10.15
C GLU A 215 -29.20 -50.81 9.83
N ILE A 216 -27.86 -50.90 9.64
CA ILE A 216 -27.02 -49.72 9.54
C ILE A 216 -26.84 -49.37 8.06
N ASP A 217 -27.51 -48.32 7.60
CA ASP A 217 -27.27 -47.75 6.30
C ASP A 217 -26.30 -46.55 6.45
N LEU A 218 -25.04 -46.76 6.09
CA LEU A 218 -24.03 -45.72 6.00
C LEU A 218 -24.11 -45.02 4.64
N ALA A 219 -25.32 -44.56 4.24
CA ALA A 219 -25.54 -43.89 2.98
C ALA A 219 -24.75 -42.56 2.81
N PRO A 220 -24.42 -41.74 3.86
CA PRO A 220 -23.60 -40.55 3.66
C PRO A 220 -22.22 -40.90 3.14
N ARG A 221 -21.87 -40.38 1.96
CA ARG A 221 -20.55 -40.50 1.32
C ARG A 221 -20.08 -39.12 0.88
N VAL A 222 -18.77 -38.94 0.86
CA VAL A 222 -18.15 -37.75 0.25
C VAL A 222 -18.44 -37.81 -1.26
N PRO A 223 -19.00 -36.72 -1.84
CA PRO A 223 -19.33 -36.66 -3.26
C PRO A 223 -18.11 -36.89 -4.16
N GLY A 224 -18.31 -37.47 -5.35
CA GLY A 224 -17.24 -37.85 -6.28
C GLY A 224 -16.36 -36.69 -6.74
N HIS A 225 -16.90 -35.48 -6.81
CA HIS A 225 -16.11 -34.29 -7.14
C HIS A 225 -15.12 -33.85 -6.03
N LEU A 226 -15.26 -34.41 -4.82
CA LEU A 226 -14.39 -34.20 -3.65
C LEU A 226 -13.51 -35.41 -3.35
N THR A 227 -13.40 -36.38 -4.28
CA THR A 227 -12.58 -37.59 -4.13
C THR A 227 -11.50 -37.71 -5.20
N ASP A 228 -11.18 -36.61 -5.92
CA ASP A 228 -10.09 -36.59 -6.89
C ASP A 228 -8.74 -36.64 -6.15
N GLU A 229 -8.08 -37.78 -6.20
CA GLU A 229 -6.81 -38.04 -5.49
C GLU A 229 -5.63 -37.19 -5.95
N ARG A 230 -5.79 -36.38 -7.02
CA ARG A 230 -4.81 -35.42 -7.46
C ARG A 230 -4.79 -34.13 -6.60
N SER A 231 -5.80 -33.93 -5.74
CA SER A 231 -5.85 -32.84 -4.78
C SER A 231 -5.75 -33.37 -3.35
N GLU A 232 -5.17 -32.58 -2.45
CA GLU A 232 -5.03 -32.95 -1.03
C GLU A 232 -6.39 -33.17 -0.37
N VAL A 233 -7.38 -32.36 -0.71
CA VAL A 233 -8.76 -32.52 -0.21
C VAL A 233 -9.39 -33.80 -0.77
N GLY A 234 -9.15 -34.12 -2.03
CA GLY A 234 -9.66 -35.32 -2.66
C GLY A 234 -9.04 -36.57 -2.09
N GLN A 235 -7.76 -36.57 -1.73
CA GLN A 235 -7.13 -37.70 -1.00
C GLN A 235 -7.79 -37.94 0.34
N VAL A 236 -8.11 -36.86 1.10
CA VAL A 236 -8.83 -36.99 2.37
C VAL A 236 -10.25 -37.53 2.15
N GLY A 237 -10.97 -37.01 1.15
CA GLY A 237 -12.32 -37.50 0.78
C GLY A 237 -12.34 -38.96 0.38
N SER A 238 -11.40 -39.41 -0.45
CA SER A 238 -11.25 -40.77 -0.87
C SER A 238 -10.89 -41.70 0.33
N ALA A 239 -9.98 -41.25 1.19
CA ALA A 239 -9.61 -42.00 2.39
C ALA A 239 -10.80 -42.15 3.36
N LEU A 240 -11.60 -41.10 3.55
CA LEU A 240 -12.81 -41.14 4.36
C LEU A 240 -13.83 -42.13 3.78
N ASN A 241 -14.09 -42.08 2.47
CA ASN A 241 -14.99 -43.04 1.84
C ASN A 241 -14.52 -44.50 2.01
N ARG A 242 -13.21 -44.76 1.87
CA ARG A 242 -12.65 -46.11 2.16
C ARG A 242 -12.88 -46.55 3.61
N MET A 243 -12.65 -45.62 4.55
CA MET A 243 -12.89 -45.88 5.97
C MET A 243 -14.37 -46.25 6.24
N LEU A 244 -15.29 -45.45 5.65
CA LEU A 244 -16.73 -45.71 5.77
C LEU A 244 -17.12 -47.08 5.23
N THR A 245 -16.57 -47.51 4.09
CA THR A 245 -16.80 -48.85 3.51
C THR A 245 -16.27 -49.95 4.46
N HIS A 246 -15.12 -49.79 5.08
CA HIS A 246 -14.60 -50.72 6.06
C HIS A 246 -15.45 -50.82 7.32
N VAL A 247 -15.94 -49.69 7.82
CA VAL A 247 -16.86 -49.67 8.98
C VAL A 247 -18.17 -50.38 8.65
N GLU A 248 -18.77 -50.06 7.48
CA GLU A 248 -20.00 -50.72 7.01
C GLU A 248 -19.86 -52.23 6.92
N SER A 249 -18.82 -52.75 6.25
CA SER A 249 -18.57 -54.20 6.15
C SER A 249 -18.33 -54.84 7.50
N SER A 250 -17.69 -54.16 8.44
CA SER A 250 -17.48 -54.67 9.82
C SER A 250 -18.78 -54.76 10.61
N LEU A 251 -19.65 -53.74 10.47
CA LEU A 251 -20.95 -53.72 11.12
C LEU A 251 -21.90 -54.78 10.54
N GLU A 252 -21.90 -54.97 9.22
CA GLU A 252 -22.64 -56.07 8.57
C GLU A 252 -22.17 -57.47 9.03
N ALA A 253 -20.85 -57.67 9.14
CA ALA A 253 -20.30 -58.94 9.65
C ALA A 253 -20.75 -59.18 11.08
N ARG A 254 -20.71 -58.17 11.94
CA ARG A 254 -21.20 -58.25 13.32
C ARG A 254 -22.70 -58.58 13.37
N HIS A 255 -23.52 -57.90 12.59
CA HIS A 255 -24.97 -58.09 12.53
C HIS A 255 -25.31 -59.54 12.09
N ARG A 256 -24.63 -60.06 11.06
CA ARG A 256 -24.76 -61.42 10.63
C ARG A 256 -24.40 -62.42 11.75
N SER A 257 -23.32 -62.19 12.48
CA SER A 257 -22.90 -62.99 13.61
C SER A 257 -23.95 -63.01 14.75
N GLU A 258 -24.49 -61.82 15.07
CA GLU A 258 -25.55 -61.67 16.09
C GLU A 258 -26.85 -62.39 15.66
N GLN A 259 -27.22 -62.33 14.38
CA GLN A 259 -28.35 -63.14 13.85
C GLN A 259 -28.13 -64.67 13.97
N GLN A 260 -26.93 -65.14 13.60
CA GLN A 260 -26.57 -66.54 13.73
C GLN A 260 -26.66 -66.99 15.18
N VAL A 261 -26.15 -66.23 16.14
CA VAL A 261 -26.25 -66.55 17.57
C VAL A 261 -27.72 -66.57 18.02
N ARG A 262 -28.55 -65.64 17.64
CA ARG A 262 -29.99 -65.62 17.96
C ARG A 262 -30.70 -66.86 17.37
N GLN A 263 -30.41 -67.21 16.11
CA GLN A 263 -30.98 -68.41 15.48
C GLN A 263 -30.54 -69.62 16.20
N PHE A 264 -29.26 -69.82 16.53
CA PHE A 264 -28.72 -70.96 17.29
C PHE A 264 -29.41 -71.08 18.66
N VAL A 265 -29.59 -69.95 19.39
CA VAL A 265 -30.28 -69.94 20.70
C VAL A 265 -31.75 -70.34 20.54
N ALA A 266 -32.42 -69.89 19.50
CA ALA A 266 -33.82 -70.26 19.21
C ALA A 266 -33.95 -71.73 18.88
N ASP A 267 -33.11 -72.23 17.98
CA ASP A 267 -33.10 -73.67 17.58
C ASP A 267 -32.76 -74.57 18.77
N ALA A 268 -31.72 -74.27 19.56
CA ALA A 268 -31.37 -74.99 20.77
C ALA A 268 -32.51 -74.96 21.80
N SER A 269 -33.22 -73.86 21.94
CA SER A 269 -34.37 -73.73 22.83
C SER A 269 -35.53 -74.66 22.40
N HIS A 270 -35.77 -74.73 21.09
CA HIS A 270 -36.77 -75.63 20.54
C HIS A 270 -36.36 -77.08 20.72
N GLU A 271 -35.11 -77.47 20.44
CA GLU A 271 -34.59 -78.81 20.58
C GLU A 271 -34.58 -79.33 22.07
N LEU A 272 -34.32 -78.44 23.01
CA LEU A 272 -34.37 -78.77 24.44
C LEU A 272 -35.77 -78.75 25.00
N ARG A 273 -36.74 -78.12 24.45
CA ARG A 273 -38.13 -78.06 24.91
C ARG A 273 -38.84 -79.43 24.63
N THR A 274 -38.54 -80.01 23.50
CA THR A 274 -39.16 -81.28 23.08
C THR A 274 -38.89 -82.43 24.05
N PRO A 275 -37.67 -82.79 24.50
CA PRO A 275 -37.43 -83.81 25.47
C PRO A 275 -37.87 -83.48 26.90
N LEU A 276 -37.92 -82.17 27.29
CA LEU A 276 -38.36 -81.74 28.60
C LEU A 276 -39.90 -81.80 28.75
N ALA A 277 -40.68 -81.74 27.66
CA ALA A 277 -42.11 -81.91 27.67
C ALA A 277 -42.57 -83.36 27.70
N THR A 278 -41.62 -84.33 27.61
CA THR A 278 -41.93 -85.78 27.58
C THR A 278 -41.59 -86.48 28.90
N ILE A 279 -41.07 -85.78 29.88
CA ILE A 279 -40.86 -86.20 31.28
C ILE A 279 -41.98 -85.63 32.12
#